data_523e66d8e446db8c3c4d67cb0a8a20f1
#
_entry.id   523e66d8e446db8c3c4d67cb0a8a20f1
#
_cell.length_a   1.000
_cell.length_b   1.000
_cell.length_c   1.000
_cell.angle_alpha   90.00
_cell.angle_beta   90.00
_cell.angle_gamma   90.00
#
_symmetry.space_group_name_H-M   'P 1'
#
loop_
_entity.id
_entity.type
_entity.pdbx_description
1 polymer ?
#
loop_
_entity_poly.entity_id
_entity_poly.type
_entity_poly.pdbx_seq_one_letter_code
_entity_poly.pdbx_strand_id
1 'polypeptide(L)'
;MTSDSHSAKGQDYEQEHVHSVYEQIAGHFSSTRYKPWPIIERFLKQLPAGSIGLDIGCGNGKYLAVNPDVFIVGSDRSCNLVSIASQHQPHAAIVADILDLPHRIHHFDFAISIAVVHHLSTPERRIEAVKSIIETLKPGGQALVYVWALEQESSRRGWSEKDDQDVMVPWVMKGSKKLKADQPTSIPTEDRTFHRFYHLYRKGELEHDLNAAGGNVVESGYEKDNWWAVAERTSA
;
A
#
# COMPACT_ATOMS: atom_id res chain seq x y z
N MET A 1 -18.01 17.89 -29.42
CA MET A 1 -17.53 18.53 -28.19
C MET A 1 -17.90 17.60 -27.06
N THR A 2 -17.04 16.63 -26.75
CA THR A 2 -17.16 15.74 -25.61
C THR A 2 -16.43 16.42 -24.45
N SER A 3 -17.20 16.96 -23.50
CA SER A 3 -16.66 17.46 -22.25
C SER A 3 -16.15 16.25 -21.44
N ASP A 4 -14.85 15.97 -21.49
CA ASP A 4 -14.19 15.16 -20.49
C ASP A 4 -14.30 15.92 -19.16
N SER A 5 -15.32 15.59 -18.38
CA SER A 5 -15.36 15.94 -16.96
C SER A 5 -14.29 15.12 -16.26
N HIS A 6 -13.05 15.60 -16.25
CA HIS A 6 -12.04 15.11 -15.32
C HIS A 6 -12.59 15.39 -13.92
N SER A 7 -13.10 14.36 -13.25
CA SER A 7 -13.43 14.45 -11.83
C SER A 7 -12.21 15.02 -11.12
N ALA A 8 -12.38 16.10 -10.36
CA ALA A 8 -11.28 16.70 -9.62
C ALA A 8 -10.64 15.63 -8.72
N LYS A 9 -9.30 15.54 -8.73
CA LYS A 9 -8.57 14.61 -7.85
C LYS A 9 -8.92 14.86 -6.39
N GLY A 10 -8.90 13.82 -5.57
CA GLY A 10 -9.26 13.87 -4.15
C GLY A 10 -10.04 12.63 -3.74
N GLN A 11 -10.78 12.72 -2.64
CA GLN A 11 -11.44 11.59 -2.00
C GLN A 11 -12.41 10.82 -2.93
N ASP A 12 -13.27 11.52 -3.66
CA ASP A 12 -14.25 10.87 -4.55
C ASP A 12 -13.57 10.16 -5.71
N TYR A 13 -12.52 10.77 -6.27
CA TYR A 13 -11.70 10.17 -7.32
C TYR A 13 -11.00 8.89 -6.82
N GLU A 14 -10.44 8.91 -5.62
CA GLU A 14 -9.81 7.74 -5.00
C GLU A 14 -10.85 6.68 -4.65
N GLN A 15 -12.04 7.08 -4.20
CA GLN A 15 -13.13 6.14 -3.96
C GLN A 15 -13.51 5.37 -5.22
N GLU A 16 -13.59 6.02 -6.37
CA GLU A 16 -13.94 5.39 -7.65
C GLU A 16 -12.78 4.55 -8.21
N HIS A 17 -11.57 5.13 -8.26
CA HIS A 17 -10.45 4.56 -9.01
C HIS A 17 -9.45 3.76 -8.17
N VAL A 18 -9.64 3.68 -6.86
CA VAL A 18 -8.80 2.90 -5.95
C VAL A 18 -9.65 1.98 -5.08
N HIS A 19 -10.41 2.55 -4.16
CA HIS A 19 -11.07 1.77 -3.09
C HIS A 19 -12.11 0.79 -3.64
N SER A 20 -13.02 1.26 -4.51
CA SER A 20 -14.04 0.40 -5.14
C SER A 20 -13.42 -0.69 -6.01
N VAL A 21 -12.26 -0.43 -6.61
CA VAL A 21 -11.56 -1.43 -7.42
C VAL A 21 -10.94 -2.51 -6.55
N TYR A 22 -10.20 -2.13 -5.49
CA TYR A 22 -9.57 -3.11 -4.59
C TYR A 22 -10.59 -3.99 -3.89
N GLU A 23 -11.75 -3.42 -3.49
CA GLU A 23 -12.84 -4.21 -2.92
C GLU A 23 -13.35 -5.30 -3.89
N GLN A 24 -13.45 -4.98 -5.18
CA GLN A 24 -13.92 -5.94 -6.21
C GLN A 24 -12.88 -7.00 -6.56
N ILE A 25 -11.59 -6.64 -6.56
CA ILE A 25 -10.52 -7.55 -6.99
C ILE A 25 -9.87 -8.34 -5.83
N ALA A 26 -10.28 -8.13 -4.59
CA ALA A 26 -9.61 -8.61 -3.38
C ALA A 26 -9.20 -10.08 -3.41
N GLY A 27 -10.11 -10.99 -3.80
CA GLY A 27 -9.84 -12.42 -3.87
C GLY A 27 -8.77 -12.78 -4.92
N HIS A 28 -8.86 -12.18 -6.12
CA HIS A 28 -7.87 -12.40 -7.18
C HIS A 28 -6.53 -11.72 -6.84
N PHE A 29 -6.56 -10.55 -6.22
CA PHE A 29 -5.36 -9.86 -5.72
C PHE A 29 -4.62 -10.73 -4.71
N SER A 30 -5.33 -11.28 -3.72
CA SER A 30 -4.75 -12.14 -2.68
C SER A 30 -4.07 -13.37 -3.27
N SER A 31 -4.70 -14.05 -4.23
CA SER A 31 -4.15 -15.25 -4.86
C SER A 31 -2.85 -15.04 -5.62
N THR A 32 -2.55 -13.78 -6.02
CA THR A 32 -1.36 -13.43 -6.81
C THR A 32 -0.27 -12.67 -6.03
N ARG A 33 -0.49 -12.31 -4.76
CA ARG A 33 0.37 -11.44 -3.95
C ARG A 33 0.71 -12.07 -2.61
N TYR A 34 1.51 -13.13 -2.61
CA TYR A 34 1.85 -13.90 -1.40
C TYR A 34 3.33 -13.81 -0.96
N LYS A 35 4.25 -13.44 -1.87
CA LYS A 35 5.68 -13.36 -1.51
C LYS A 35 6.04 -11.98 -0.94
N PRO A 36 6.68 -11.90 0.24
CA PRO A 36 7.28 -10.68 0.75
C PRO A 36 8.37 -10.16 -0.19
N TRP A 37 8.57 -8.84 -0.21
CA TRP A 37 9.70 -8.22 -0.90
C TRP A 37 10.92 -8.14 0.02
N PRO A 38 12.16 -8.30 -0.51
CA PRO A 38 13.37 -8.47 0.28
C PRO A 38 13.63 -7.34 1.28
N ILE A 39 13.49 -6.09 0.88
CA ILE A 39 13.71 -4.94 1.78
C ILE A 39 12.73 -4.95 2.95
N ILE A 40 11.46 -5.29 2.71
CA ILE A 40 10.44 -5.31 3.76
C ILE A 40 10.67 -6.49 4.70
N GLU A 41 11.03 -7.64 4.16
CA GLU A 41 11.40 -8.81 4.96
C GLU A 41 12.64 -8.50 5.83
N ARG A 42 13.66 -7.83 5.26
CA ARG A 42 14.85 -7.37 6.00
C ARG A 42 14.45 -6.46 7.16
N PHE A 43 13.66 -5.41 6.89
CA PHE A 43 13.21 -4.46 7.90
C PHE A 43 12.46 -5.16 9.04
N LEU A 44 11.47 -5.99 8.72
CA LEU A 44 10.67 -6.67 9.73
C LEU A 44 11.51 -7.66 10.59
N LYS A 45 12.45 -8.38 9.99
CA LYS A 45 13.29 -9.35 10.71
C LYS A 45 14.35 -8.71 11.60
N GLN A 46 14.67 -7.43 11.40
CA GLN A 46 15.62 -6.68 12.23
C GLN A 46 14.97 -6.05 13.47
N LEU A 47 13.64 -6.08 13.57
CA LEU A 47 12.91 -5.50 14.69
C LEU A 47 13.17 -6.31 15.97
N PRO A 48 13.33 -5.63 17.12
CA PRO A 48 13.46 -6.31 18.42
C PRO A 48 12.23 -7.18 18.73
N ALA A 49 12.47 -8.33 19.36
CA ALA A 49 11.39 -9.20 19.84
C ALA A 49 10.46 -8.44 20.82
N GLY A 50 9.16 -8.65 20.68
CA GLY A 50 8.13 -7.96 21.45
C GLY A 50 7.74 -6.59 20.93
N SER A 51 8.33 -6.12 19.81
CA SER A 51 7.90 -4.87 19.16
C SER A 51 6.45 -4.97 18.70
N ILE A 52 5.73 -3.87 18.84
CA ILE A 52 4.33 -3.72 18.40
C ILE A 52 4.28 -2.67 17.28
N GLY A 53 3.71 -3.05 16.15
CA GLY A 53 3.67 -2.16 14.98
C GLY A 53 2.40 -2.24 14.17
N LEU A 54 2.41 -1.46 13.08
CA LEU A 54 1.31 -1.32 12.15
C LEU A 54 1.71 -1.76 10.75
N ASP A 55 0.77 -2.37 10.01
CA ASP A 55 0.81 -2.55 8.56
C ASP A 55 -0.35 -1.75 7.96
N ILE A 56 -0.07 -0.55 7.46
CA ILE A 56 -1.07 0.41 7.01
C ILE A 56 -1.27 0.27 5.49
N GLY A 57 -2.46 -0.20 5.10
CA GLY A 57 -2.75 -0.73 3.78
C GLY A 57 -2.28 -2.18 3.64
N CYS A 58 -2.60 -3.01 4.64
CA CYS A 58 -2.07 -4.37 4.77
C CYS A 58 -2.52 -5.34 3.66
N GLY A 59 -3.52 -4.96 2.89
CA GLY A 59 -4.09 -5.81 1.85
C GLY A 59 -4.53 -7.16 2.41
N ASN A 60 -4.00 -8.25 1.85
CA ASN A 60 -4.28 -9.62 2.30
C ASN A 60 -3.47 -10.06 3.53
N GLY A 61 -2.72 -9.16 4.16
CA GLY A 61 -1.94 -9.46 5.37
C GLY A 61 -0.64 -10.22 5.16
N LYS A 62 -0.09 -10.26 3.96
CA LYS A 62 1.11 -11.07 3.64
C LYS A 62 2.36 -10.74 4.47
N TYR A 63 2.42 -9.55 5.09
CA TYR A 63 3.55 -9.13 5.92
C TYR A 63 3.33 -9.40 7.40
N LEU A 64 2.10 -9.65 7.84
CA LEU A 64 1.77 -9.81 9.25
C LEU A 64 2.59 -10.91 9.93
N ALA A 65 2.78 -12.04 9.27
CA ALA A 65 3.47 -13.20 9.83
C ALA A 65 4.96 -13.36 9.41
N VAL A 66 5.59 -12.31 8.86
CA VAL A 66 7.00 -12.38 8.39
C VAL A 66 7.98 -12.49 9.54
N ASN A 67 7.73 -11.81 10.66
CA ASN A 67 8.51 -11.91 11.88
C ASN A 67 7.59 -12.39 13.00
N PRO A 68 7.76 -13.63 13.51
CA PRO A 68 6.92 -14.19 14.57
C PRO A 68 7.15 -13.56 15.96
N ASP A 69 8.25 -12.82 16.13
CA ASP A 69 8.64 -12.22 17.41
C ASP A 69 8.05 -10.83 17.63
N VAL A 70 7.26 -10.32 16.68
CA VAL A 70 6.59 -9.00 16.77
C VAL A 70 5.08 -9.15 16.66
N PHE A 71 4.33 -8.17 17.17
CA PHE A 71 2.88 -8.12 16.97
C PHE A 71 2.51 -6.98 16.02
N ILE A 72 1.72 -7.27 14.99
CA ILE A 72 1.31 -6.29 13.98
C ILE A 72 -0.22 -6.14 13.95
N VAL A 73 -0.69 -4.89 13.95
CA VAL A 73 -2.07 -4.57 13.63
C VAL A 73 -2.12 -4.09 12.18
N GLY A 74 -2.72 -4.90 11.31
CA GLY A 74 -2.98 -4.52 9.93
C GLY A 74 -4.22 -3.62 9.82
N SER A 75 -4.18 -2.68 8.88
CA SER A 75 -5.36 -1.89 8.51
C SER A 75 -5.45 -1.76 7.00
N ASP A 76 -6.65 -1.87 6.44
CA ASP A 76 -6.91 -1.64 5.03
C ASP A 76 -8.32 -1.06 4.85
N ARG A 77 -8.54 -0.31 3.80
CA ARG A 77 -9.86 0.26 3.51
C ARG A 77 -10.85 -0.76 2.94
N SER A 78 -10.35 -1.82 2.29
CA SER A 78 -11.16 -2.90 1.73
C SER A 78 -11.58 -3.89 2.82
N CYS A 79 -12.89 -4.01 3.07
CA CYS A 79 -13.45 -5.00 3.97
C CYS A 79 -13.09 -6.44 3.53
N ASN A 80 -13.10 -6.68 2.23
CA ASN A 80 -12.78 -7.99 1.67
C ASN A 80 -11.31 -8.37 1.89
N LEU A 81 -10.36 -7.41 1.75
CA LEU A 81 -8.94 -7.65 2.05
C LEU A 81 -8.70 -7.85 3.55
N VAL A 82 -9.33 -7.04 4.41
CA VAL A 82 -9.24 -7.20 5.87
C VAL A 82 -9.77 -8.56 6.31
N SER A 83 -10.87 -9.05 5.72
CA SER A 83 -11.40 -10.38 6.01
C SER A 83 -10.39 -11.50 5.71
N ILE A 84 -9.58 -11.34 4.67
CA ILE A 84 -8.49 -12.28 4.35
C ILE A 84 -7.33 -12.10 5.34
N ALA A 85 -6.92 -10.86 5.61
CA ALA A 85 -5.81 -10.53 6.49
C ALA A 85 -6.04 -11.02 7.93
N SER A 86 -7.29 -10.96 8.43
CA SER A 86 -7.65 -11.39 9.78
C SER A 86 -7.42 -12.88 10.08
N GLN A 87 -7.12 -13.68 9.05
CA GLN A 87 -6.78 -15.09 9.20
C GLN A 87 -5.32 -15.31 9.65
N HIS A 88 -4.47 -14.29 9.64
CA HIS A 88 -3.06 -14.36 10.06
C HIS A 88 -2.91 -14.22 11.58
N GLN A 89 -3.32 -15.22 12.33
CA GLN A 89 -3.15 -15.24 13.79
C GLN A 89 -1.67 -15.32 14.21
N PRO A 90 -1.25 -14.68 15.31
CA PRO A 90 -2.06 -13.96 16.32
C PRO A 90 -2.32 -12.49 16.00
N HIS A 91 -1.94 -12.02 14.81
CA HIS A 91 -2.05 -10.62 14.39
C HIS A 91 -3.52 -10.19 14.24
N ALA A 92 -3.77 -8.88 14.34
CA ALA A 92 -5.10 -8.29 14.12
C ALA A 92 -5.15 -7.57 12.78
N ALA A 93 -6.35 -7.49 12.19
CA ALA A 93 -6.61 -6.65 11.02
C ALA A 93 -7.94 -5.92 11.18
N ILE A 94 -7.98 -4.63 10.83
CA ILE A 94 -9.14 -3.76 10.96
C ILE A 94 -9.40 -2.97 9.67
N VAL A 95 -10.64 -2.57 9.46
CA VAL A 95 -10.99 -1.66 8.37
C VAL A 95 -10.70 -0.23 8.81
N ALA A 96 -9.81 0.46 8.10
CA ALA A 96 -9.47 1.85 8.38
C ALA A 96 -8.93 2.58 7.14
N ASP A 97 -9.07 3.90 7.14
CA ASP A 97 -8.47 4.79 6.14
C ASP A 97 -7.11 5.29 6.64
N ILE A 98 -6.11 5.30 5.77
CA ILE A 98 -4.78 5.85 6.08
C ILE A 98 -4.82 7.33 6.47
N LEU A 99 -5.81 8.09 6.00
CA LEU A 99 -6.01 9.49 6.33
C LEU A 99 -6.82 9.72 7.62
N ASP A 100 -7.40 8.67 8.19
CA ASP A 100 -8.16 8.70 9.45
C ASP A 100 -7.90 7.40 10.24
N LEU A 101 -6.67 7.23 10.72
CA LEU A 101 -6.24 6.04 11.43
C LEU A 101 -6.82 6.01 12.85
N PRO A 102 -7.49 4.92 13.26
CA PRO A 102 -8.05 4.79 14.61
C PRO A 102 -6.99 4.42 15.66
N HIS A 103 -5.73 4.48 15.30
CA HIS A 103 -4.63 4.09 16.16
C HIS A 103 -4.20 5.24 17.06
N ARG A 104 -3.75 4.88 18.28
CA ARG A 104 -3.16 5.88 19.18
C ARG A 104 -1.88 6.44 18.59
N ILE A 105 -1.75 7.76 18.65
CA ILE A 105 -0.51 8.45 18.33
C ILE A 105 0.59 8.09 19.36
N HIS A 106 1.85 8.04 18.92
CA HIS A 106 3.03 7.85 19.80
C HIS A 106 3.07 6.52 20.56
N HIS A 107 2.52 5.43 20.00
CA HIS A 107 2.39 4.17 20.72
C HIS A 107 3.10 2.98 20.06
N PHE A 108 3.44 3.08 18.77
CA PHE A 108 3.99 1.95 18.02
C PHE A 108 5.50 2.05 17.85
N ASP A 109 6.17 0.91 17.91
CA ASP A 109 7.62 0.80 17.74
C ASP A 109 8.01 0.94 16.27
N PHE A 110 7.13 0.47 15.38
CA PHE A 110 7.33 0.56 13.94
C PHE A 110 6.00 0.65 13.18
N ALA A 111 6.10 1.06 11.91
CA ALA A 111 5.01 0.97 10.94
C ALA A 111 5.56 0.58 9.57
N ILE A 112 4.76 -0.12 8.78
CA ILE A 112 5.01 -0.31 7.34
C ILE A 112 3.81 0.18 6.54
N SER A 113 4.06 0.74 5.35
CA SER A 113 3.03 1.09 4.38
C SER A 113 3.53 0.77 2.98
N ILE A 114 3.04 -0.33 2.43
CA ILE A 114 3.64 -0.97 1.27
C ILE A 114 2.70 -0.93 0.07
N ALA A 115 3.04 -0.10 -0.91
CA ALA A 115 2.28 0.08 -2.14
C ALA A 115 0.88 0.69 -1.89
N VAL A 116 0.81 1.71 -1.03
CA VAL A 116 -0.43 2.37 -0.60
C VAL A 116 -0.42 3.86 -0.93
N VAL A 117 0.55 4.63 -0.43
CA VAL A 117 0.59 6.09 -0.50
C VAL A 117 0.47 6.60 -1.94
N HIS A 118 1.02 5.88 -2.90
CA HIS A 118 0.95 6.21 -4.32
C HIS A 118 -0.47 6.10 -4.93
N HIS A 119 -1.47 5.66 -4.17
CA HIS A 119 -2.86 5.66 -4.58
C HIS A 119 -3.60 6.96 -4.25
N LEU A 120 -2.97 7.83 -3.43
CA LEU A 120 -3.55 9.13 -3.09
C LEU A 120 -3.26 10.14 -4.22
N SER A 121 -4.31 10.81 -4.65
CA SER A 121 -4.36 11.48 -5.94
C SER A 121 -3.79 12.90 -5.93
N THR A 122 -3.51 13.48 -4.74
CA THR A 122 -2.87 14.80 -4.63
C THR A 122 -1.65 14.77 -3.71
N PRO A 123 -0.66 15.68 -3.91
CA PRO A 123 0.52 15.78 -3.06
C PRO A 123 0.18 15.98 -1.58
N GLU A 124 -0.80 16.84 -1.29
CA GLU A 124 -1.20 17.15 0.09
C GLU A 124 -1.73 15.90 0.78
N ARG A 125 -2.54 15.09 0.10
CA ARG A 125 -3.09 13.85 0.65
C ARG A 125 -2.01 12.78 0.86
N ARG A 126 -1.00 12.73 -0.01
CA ARG A 126 0.16 11.84 0.18
C ARG A 126 0.97 12.22 1.42
N ILE A 127 1.28 13.51 1.59
CA ILE A 127 1.98 14.03 2.77
C ILE A 127 1.16 13.80 4.05
N GLU A 128 -0.17 14.05 4.00
CA GLU A 128 -1.07 13.82 5.13
C GLU A 128 -1.10 12.33 5.54
N ALA A 129 -1.14 11.41 4.58
CA ALA A 129 -1.07 9.98 4.85
C ALA A 129 0.25 9.57 5.50
N VAL A 130 1.37 10.07 4.98
CA VAL A 130 2.69 9.81 5.58
C VAL A 130 2.78 10.41 6.98
N LYS A 131 2.21 11.61 7.21
CA LYS A 131 2.13 12.24 8.52
C LYS A 131 1.34 11.37 9.50
N SER A 132 0.19 10.86 9.09
CA SER A 132 -0.63 9.96 9.92
C SER A 132 0.16 8.72 10.34
N ILE A 133 0.98 8.14 9.45
CA ILE A 133 1.88 7.02 9.78
C ILE A 133 2.90 7.44 10.84
N ILE A 134 3.64 8.54 10.61
CA ILE A 134 4.71 9.00 11.52
C ILE A 134 4.16 9.36 12.91
N GLU A 135 2.98 9.94 12.99
CA GLU A 135 2.33 10.30 14.27
C GLU A 135 1.98 9.10 15.13
N THR A 136 1.77 7.91 14.56
CA THR A 136 1.52 6.69 15.35
C THR A 136 2.76 6.21 16.10
N LEU A 137 3.96 6.54 15.62
CA LEU A 137 5.22 6.02 16.14
C LEU A 137 5.60 6.66 17.48
N LYS A 138 6.22 5.88 18.35
CA LYS A 138 6.97 6.39 19.50
C LYS A 138 8.15 7.27 19.04
N PRO A 139 8.67 8.16 19.88
CA PRO A 139 9.99 8.77 19.61
C PRO A 139 11.04 7.69 19.34
N GLY A 140 11.77 7.81 18.24
CA GLY A 140 12.72 6.81 17.76
C GLY A 140 12.10 5.59 17.06
N GLY A 141 10.78 5.51 16.99
CA GLY A 141 10.09 4.50 16.17
C GLY A 141 10.28 4.75 14.68
N GLN A 142 10.27 3.69 13.88
CA GLN A 142 10.59 3.74 12.45
C GLN A 142 9.43 3.32 11.57
N ALA A 143 9.25 4.04 10.45
CA ALA A 143 8.32 3.66 9.40
C ALA A 143 9.07 3.30 8.11
N LEU A 144 8.72 2.15 7.50
CA LEU A 144 9.12 1.83 6.13
C LEU A 144 7.96 2.12 5.19
N VAL A 145 8.16 3.06 4.27
CA VAL A 145 7.21 3.37 3.19
C VAL A 145 7.78 2.90 1.85
N TYR A 146 6.93 2.25 1.03
CA TYR A 146 7.33 1.66 -0.24
C TYR A 146 6.31 2.02 -1.32
N VAL A 147 6.76 2.64 -2.42
CA VAL A 147 5.91 3.20 -3.47
C VAL A 147 6.42 2.83 -4.86
N TRP A 148 5.54 2.80 -5.85
CA TRP A 148 5.95 2.56 -7.23
C TRP A 148 6.76 3.75 -7.77
N ALA A 149 7.87 3.43 -8.41
CA ALA A 149 8.73 4.39 -9.08
C ALA A 149 8.20 4.74 -10.48
N LEU A 150 8.51 5.95 -10.94
CA LEU A 150 8.35 6.34 -12.34
C LEU A 150 9.46 5.73 -13.20
N GLU A 151 10.67 5.64 -12.66
CA GLU A 151 11.84 5.11 -13.35
C GLU A 151 11.78 3.58 -13.42
N GLN A 152 11.16 3.04 -14.46
CA GLN A 152 10.96 1.60 -14.71
C GLN A 152 11.43 1.18 -16.13
N GLU A 153 12.44 1.80 -16.66
CA GLU A 153 12.91 1.58 -18.05
C GLU A 153 13.28 0.11 -18.33
N SER A 154 13.77 -0.61 -17.31
CA SER A 154 14.12 -2.03 -17.43
C SER A 154 12.93 -2.98 -17.27
N SER A 155 11.77 -2.48 -16.87
CA SER A 155 10.58 -3.27 -16.67
C SER A 155 9.76 -3.43 -17.95
N ARG A 156 8.83 -4.40 -17.93
CA ARG A 156 7.91 -4.63 -19.07
C ARG A 156 7.02 -3.40 -19.36
N ARG A 157 6.83 -2.49 -18.40
CA ARG A 157 6.01 -1.29 -18.56
C ARG A 157 6.77 -0.16 -19.22
N GLY A 158 8.06 -0.05 -18.94
CA GLY A 158 8.99 0.85 -19.63
C GLY A 158 8.79 2.34 -19.30
N TRP A 159 8.13 2.67 -18.19
CA TRP A 159 7.99 4.07 -17.76
C TRP A 159 9.34 4.71 -17.45
N SER A 160 9.47 5.98 -17.80
CA SER A 160 10.69 6.78 -17.65
C SER A 160 10.37 8.17 -17.08
N GLU A 161 11.39 8.93 -16.75
CA GLU A 161 11.26 10.32 -16.27
C GLU A 161 10.47 11.26 -17.22
N LYS A 162 10.27 10.84 -18.48
CA LYS A 162 9.55 11.63 -19.50
C LYS A 162 8.04 11.37 -19.49
N ASP A 163 7.62 10.31 -18.79
CA ASP A 163 6.22 9.92 -18.74
C ASP A 163 5.47 10.66 -17.62
N ASP A 164 4.13 10.65 -17.70
CA ASP A 164 3.28 11.20 -16.65
C ASP A 164 3.38 10.36 -15.38
N GLN A 165 3.45 11.02 -14.22
CA GLN A 165 3.46 10.35 -12.93
C GLN A 165 2.08 9.75 -12.59
N ASP A 166 1.00 10.39 -13.02
CA ASP A 166 -0.36 9.98 -12.71
C ASP A 166 -0.92 9.10 -13.81
N VAL A 167 -1.07 7.81 -13.50
CA VAL A 167 -1.42 6.80 -14.49
C VAL A 167 -2.55 5.88 -14.02
N MET A 168 -3.33 5.39 -14.99
CA MET A 168 -4.32 4.35 -14.76
C MET A 168 -3.74 2.97 -15.09
N VAL A 169 -3.52 2.16 -14.07
CA VAL A 169 -2.87 0.85 -14.20
C VAL A 169 -3.93 -0.25 -14.34
N PRO A 170 -3.93 -0.99 -15.46
CA PRO A 170 -4.89 -2.06 -15.66
C PRO A 170 -4.64 -3.26 -14.73
N TRP A 171 -5.73 -3.87 -14.27
CA TRP A 171 -5.77 -5.16 -13.60
C TRP A 171 -6.69 -6.10 -14.36
N VAL A 172 -6.14 -7.13 -14.98
CA VAL A 172 -6.89 -8.08 -15.79
C VAL A 172 -7.20 -9.34 -14.97
N MET A 173 -8.47 -9.58 -14.75
CA MET A 173 -8.97 -10.86 -14.21
C MET A 173 -9.41 -11.74 -15.37
N LYS A 174 -8.67 -12.82 -15.62
CA LYS A 174 -9.01 -13.76 -16.68
C LYS A 174 -10.22 -14.61 -16.31
N GLY A 175 -11.19 -14.68 -17.20
CA GLY A 175 -12.33 -15.57 -17.07
C GLY A 175 -11.93 -17.05 -17.13
N SER A 176 -12.65 -17.91 -16.43
CA SER A 176 -12.43 -19.35 -16.50
C SER A 176 -13.01 -19.93 -17.79
N LYS A 177 -12.17 -20.56 -18.61
CA LYS A 177 -12.60 -21.26 -19.84
C LYS A 177 -13.24 -22.64 -19.60
N LYS A 178 -13.33 -23.12 -18.33
CA LYS A 178 -13.88 -24.45 -18.00
C LYS A 178 -14.78 -24.36 -16.78
N LEU A 179 -16.08 -24.29 -17.00
CA LEU A 179 -17.07 -24.65 -16.01
C LEU A 179 -17.14 -26.20 -15.96
N LYS A 180 -16.75 -26.82 -14.83
CA LYS A 180 -17.28 -28.11 -14.45
C LYS A 180 -18.69 -27.87 -13.88
N ALA A 181 -19.70 -28.59 -14.39
CA ALA A 181 -21.11 -28.30 -14.24
C ALA A 181 -21.68 -28.37 -12.81
N ASP A 182 -20.87 -28.60 -11.76
CA ASP A 182 -21.37 -28.93 -10.41
C ASP A 182 -20.81 -28.08 -9.25
N GLN A 183 -20.23 -26.91 -9.50
CA GLN A 183 -19.89 -26.01 -8.40
C GLN A 183 -20.28 -24.56 -8.72
N PRO A 184 -20.98 -23.85 -7.81
CA PRO A 184 -21.23 -22.41 -7.95
C PRO A 184 -19.90 -21.66 -7.74
N THR A 185 -19.19 -21.37 -8.84
CA THR A 185 -17.94 -20.59 -8.78
C THR A 185 -18.24 -19.14 -9.11
N SER A 186 -17.80 -18.24 -8.24
CA SER A 186 -17.81 -16.78 -8.41
C SER A 186 -16.78 -16.29 -9.44
N ILE A 187 -16.26 -17.16 -10.31
CA ILE A 187 -15.28 -16.81 -11.32
C ILE A 187 -15.99 -16.29 -12.57
N PRO A 188 -15.70 -15.07 -13.04
CA PRO A 188 -16.29 -14.54 -14.28
C PRO A 188 -16.02 -15.48 -15.47
N THR A 189 -16.98 -15.60 -16.36
CA THR A 189 -16.85 -16.37 -17.62
C THR A 189 -16.07 -15.61 -18.70
N GLU A 190 -15.95 -14.28 -18.55
CA GLU A 190 -15.25 -13.38 -19.47
C GLU A 190 -14.13 -12.62 -18.75
N ASP A 191 -13.12 -12.19 -19.51
CA ASP A 191 -12.04 -11.34 -18.99
C ASP A 191 -12.63 -10.00 -18.56
N ARG A 192 -12.27 -9.56 -17.34
CA ARG A 192 -12.66 -8.25 -16.81
C ARG A 192 -11.40 -7.44 -16.53
N THR A 193 -11.38 -6.20 -17.02
CA THR A 193 -10.27 -5.28 -16.79
C THR A 193 -10.76 -4.14 -15.88
N PHE A 194 -10.05 -3.95 -14.79
CA PHE A 194 -10.22 -2.83 -13.87
C PHE A 194 -9.04 -1.89 -14.05
N HIS A 195 -9.24 -0.60 -13.83
CA HIS A 195 -8.16 0.39 -13.86
C HIS A 195 -8.00 1.00 -12.48
N ARG A 196 -6.76 1.09 -11.99
CA ARG A 196 -6.44 1.66 -10.69
C ARG A 196 -5.55 2.87 -10.87
N PHE A 197 -5.87 3.95 -10.17
CA PHE A 197 -5.03 5.14 -10.15
C PHE A 197 -3.73 4.89 -9.39
N TYR A 198 -2.62 5.39 -9.95
CA TYR A 198 -1.29 5.42 -9.34
C TYR A 198 -0.63 6.76 -9.61
N HIS A 199 -0.03 7.32 -8.59
CA HIS A 199 1.01 8.33 -8.72
C HIS A 199 2.38 7.64 -8.68
N LEU A 200 3.13 7.69 -9.77
CA LEU A 200 4.48 7.09 -9.86
C LEU A 200 5.50 8.07 -9.30
N TYR A 201 6.15 7.69 -8.22
CA TYR A 201 7.10 8.53 -7.50
C TYR A 201 8.41 8.69 -8.28
N ARG A 202 8.92 9.91 -8.37
CA ARG A 202 10.27 10.19 -8.88
C ARG A 202 11.30 10.02 -7.78
N LYS A 203 12.55 9.86 -8.19
CA LYS A 203 13.69 9.85 -7.27
C LYS A 203 13.68 11.07 -6.35
N GLY A 204 13.74 10.85 -5.05
CA GLY A 204 13.78 11.90 -4.03
C GLY A 204 12.40 12.42 -3.59
N GLU A 205 11.32 12.09 -4.28
CA GLU A 205 9.98 12.58 -3.95
C GLU A 205 9.44 11.92 -2.67
N LEU A 206 9.69 10.63 -2.46
CA LEU A 206 9.29 9.93 -1.24
C LEU A 206 9.99 10.50 0.00
N GLU A 207 11.29 10.77 -0.11
CA GLU A 207 12.07 11.40 0.95
C GLU A 207 11.56 12.82 1.25
N HIS A 208 11.16 13.56 0.21
CA HIS A 208 10.55 14.88 0.38
C HIS A 208 9.25 14.78 1.19
N ASP A 209 8.33 13.88 0.82
CA ASP A 209 7.04 13.70 1.50
C ASP A 209 7.22 13.27 2.96
N LEU A 210 8.17 12.35 3.23
CA LEU A 210 8.50 11.90 4.58
C LEU A 210 9.04 13.04 5.45
N ASN A 211 9.96 13.86 4.92
CA ASN A 211 10.51 15.01 5.64
C ASN A 211 9.44 16.10 5.85
N ALA A 212 8.59 16.37 4.86
CA ALA A 212 7.50 17.32 4.97
C ALA A 212 6.45 16.89 6.02
N ALA A 213 6.30 15.58 6.22
CA ALA A 213 5.42 14.97 7.23
C ALA A 213 6.04 14.94 8.65
N GLY A 214 7.27 15.43 8.84
CA GLY A 214 7.96 15.48 10.14
C GLY A 214 8.74 14.20 10.48
N GLY A 215 8.95 13.31 9.52
CA GLY A 215 9.86 12.17 9.65
C GLY A 215 11.30 12.57 9.33
N ASN A 216 12.27 11.87 9.91
CA ASN A 216 13.68 11.96 9.57
C ASN A 216 14.07 10.74 8.75
N VAL A 217 14.35 10.89 7.46
CA VAL A 217 14.74 9.77 6.59
C VAL A 217 16.13 9.28 6.99
N VAL A 218 16.23 8.02 7.40
CA VAL A 218 17.48 7.38 7.85
C VAL A 218 18.07 6.42 6.82
N GLU A 219 17.23 5.85 5.97
CA GLU A 219 17.66 4.98 4.86
C GLU A 219 16.67 5.09 3.72
N SER A 220 17.14 5.10 2.48
CA SER A 220 16.28 5.02 1.29
C SER A 220 16.96 4.28 0.15
N GLY A 221 16.17 3.82 -0.81
CA GLY A 221 16.71 3.12 -1.96
C GLY A 221 15.66 2.76 -3.01
N TYR A 222 16.13 2.05 -4.02
CA TYR A 222 15.34 1.57 -5.13
C TYR A 222 15.42 0.04 -5.24
N GLU A 223 14.28 -0.61 -5.36
CA GLU A 223 14.22 -2.06 -5.54
C GLU A 223 13.05 -2.45 -6.47
N LYS A 224 13.34 -3.15 -7.56
CA LYS A 224 12.30 -3.75 -8.44
C LYS A 224 11.18 -2.78 -8.81
N ASP A 225 11.55 -1.68 -9.45
CA ASP A 225 10.62 -0.65 -9.93
C ASP A 225 9.88 0.12 -8.81
N ASN A 226 10.50 0.21 -7.63
CA ASN A 226 9.91 0.92 -6.50
C ASN A 226 10.96 1.73 -5.75
N TRP A 227 10.55 2.89 -5.25
CA TRP A 227 11.27 3.65 -4.24
C TRP A 227 10.81 3.21 -2.84
N TRP A 228 11.74 3.13 -1.91
CA TRP A 228 11.45 2.88 -0.52
C TRP A 228 12.28 3.79 0.37
N ALA A 229 11.74 4.11 1.53
CA ALA A 229 12.48 4.86 2.55
C ALA A 229 12.05 4.41 3.95
N VAL A 230 13.04 4.40 4.86
CA VAL A 230 12.83 4.28 6.29
C VAL A 230 12.96 5.65 6.90
N ALA A 231 11.95 6.10 7.60
CA ALA A 231 11.97 7.34 8.35
C ALA A 231 11.77 7.07 9.84
N GLU A 232 12.51 7.79 10.68
CA GLU A 232 12.38 7.76 12.12
C GLU A 232 11.56 8.96 12.60
N ARG A 233 10.71 8.72 13.59
CA ARG A 233 10.07 9.82 14.29
C ARG A 233 11.06 10.49 15.24
N THR A 234 11.32 11.76 15.00
CA THR A 234 12.17 12.55 15.88
C THR A 234 11.52 12.79 17.24
N SER A 235 12.35 12.82 18.30
CA SER A 235 11.88 13.30 19.61
C SER A 235 11.56 14.80 19.48
N ALA A 236 10.33 15.17 19.77
CA ALA A 236 9.96 16.57 19.92
C ALA A 236 10.51 17.12 21.24
#